data_2e723644eeb7b07465c9e8cdb2b25b20
#
_entry.id   2e723644eeb7b07465c9e8cdb2b25b20
#
_cell.length_a   1.000
_cell.length_b   1.000
_cell.length_c   1.000
_cell.angle_alpha   90.00
_cell.angle_beta   90.00
_cell.angle_gamma   90.00
#
_symmetry.space_group_name_H-M   'P 1'
#
loop_
_entity.id
_entity.type
_entity.pdbx_description
1 polymer ?
#
loop_
_entity_poly.entity_id
_entity_poly.type
_entity_poly.pdbx_seq_one_letter_code
_entity_poly.pdbx_strand_id
1 'polypeptide(L)'
;AQTGIPEPQDWFYTLLRMPDVETRIDTVVLTDEEWEIARKTIEEAVQALTDFRKQEGEALERKFNEKVDNIEALLHSIEPYEQQRVPKIKEKILEGLKQIPEVEYDKNRLEQELIYYIEKLDISEEKQRLTNHLKYFRETMRETGHGVGKKLGFIAQEMGREINTTGSKSNQAEMQNIVVRMKDELEQIK
;
A
#
# COMPACT_ATOMS: atom_id res chain seq x y z
N ALA A 1 50.37 53.18 -10.33
CA ALA A 1 50.43 54.61 -10.37
C ALA A 1 49.89 55.19 -11.69
N GLN A 2 48.63 54.81 -12.08
CA GLN A 2 48.03 55.35 -13.31
C GLN A 2 46.62 55.95 -13.07
N THR A 3 46.15 55.99 -11.81
CA THR A 3 44.80 56.46 -11.49
C THR A 3 44.69 57.91 -11.13
N GLY A 4 45.86 58.67 -11.01
CA GLY A 4 45.85 60.06 -10.59
C GLY A 4 45.43 60.31 -9.14
N ILE A 5 45.17 59.26 -8.39
CA ILE A 5 44.77 59.30 -6.98
C ILE A 5 46.09 59.26 -6.13
N PRO A 6 46.31 60.20 -5.20
CA PRO A 6 47.48 60.19 -4.33
C PRO A 6 47.43 58.98 -3.40
N GLU A 7 48.63 58.38 -3.16
CA GLU A 7 48.68 57.24 -2.23
C GLU A 7 48.30 57.68 -0.81
N PRO A 8 47.60 56.80 -0.04
CA PRO A 8 47.22 57.07 1.34
C PRO A 8 48.49 57.31 2.20
N GLN A 9 48.46 58.31 3.06
CA GLN A 9 49.56 58.58 4.00
C GLN A 9 49.73 57.50 5.06
N ASP A 10 48.62 56.77 5.37
CA ASP A 10 48.59 55.66 6.31
C ASP A 10 47.86 54.48 5.67
N TRP A 11 48.61 53.54 5.13
CA TRP A 11 48.10 52.34 4.52
C TRP A 11 47.44 51.39 5.53
N PHE A 12 47.94 51.31 6.74
CA PHE A 12 47.42 50.46 7.78
C PHE A 12 45.96 50.89 8.16
N TYR A 13 45.80 52.18 8.38
CA TYR A 13 44.48 52.73 8.72
C TYR A 13 43.51 52.67 7.56
N THR A 14 43.99 52.81 6.35
CA THR A 14 43.17 52.71 5.13
C THR A 14 42.70 51.27 4.91
N LEU A 15 43.56 50.28 5.09
CA LEU A 15 43.22 48.86 4.96
C LEU A 15 42.24 48.41 6.03
N LEU A 16 42.41 48.80 7.29
CA LEU A 16 41.47 48.46 8.37
C LEU A 16 40.06 49.00 8.18
N ARG A 17 39.90 50.05 7.36
CA ARG A 17 38.58 50.62 7.02
C ARG A 17 37.92 49.96 5.80
N MET A 18 38.62 49.13 5.07
CA MET A 18 38.04 48.39 3.97
C MET A 18 37.15 47.27 4.51
N PRO A 19 35.94 47.07 3.95
CA PRO A 19 35.08 45.97 4.33
C PRO A 19 35.81 44.64 4.12
N ASP A 20 35.60 43.70 5.02
CA ASP A 20 36.13 42.32 4.99
C ASP A 20 37.68 42.16 5.12
N VAL A 21 38.43 43.23 5.46
CA VAL A 21 39.87 43.12 5.73
C VAL A 21 40.15 42.49 7.10
N GLU A 22 39.27 42.70 8.06
CA GLU A 22 39.32 42.06 9.36
C GLU A 22 38.08 41.17 9.52
N THR A 23 38.22 39.91 9.16
CA THR A 23 37.18 38.89 9.43
C THR A 23 37.51 38.16 10.71
N ARG A 24 36.67 38.28 11.70
CA ARG A 24 36.76 37.48 12.92
C ARG A 24 36.37 36.04 12.55
N ILE A 25 37.32 35.18 12.32
CA ILE A 25 37.08 33.75 12.12
C ILE A 25 36.97 33.16 13.53
N ASP A 26 35.76 33.24 14.12
CA ASP A 26 35.43 32.45 15.29
C ASP A 26 35.20 30.98 14.81
N THR A 27 36.25 30.33 14.37
CA THR A 27 36.21 28.87 14.19
C THR A 27 36.20 28.27 15.59
N VAL A 28 35.00 27.85 16.03
CA VAL A 28 34.87 26.94 17.16
C VAL A 28 35.49 25.62 16.70
N VAL A 29 36.77 25.44 17.02
CA VAL A 29 37.42 24.13 16.78
C VAL A 29 37.11 23.28 17.98
N LEU A 30 36.28 22.23 17.78
CA LEU A 30 36.04 21.21 18.79
C LEU A 30 37.37 20.52 19.12
N THR A 31 37.64 20.35 20.40
CA THR A 31 38.75 19.50 20.87
C THR A 31 38.44 18.03 20.53
N ASP A 32 39.45 17.19 20.43
CA ASP A 32 39.29 15.76 20.19
C ASP A 32 38.40 15.10 21.28
N GLU A 33 38.51 15.55 22.51
CA GLU A 33 37.67 15.07 23.65
C GLU A 33 36.19 15.45 23.49
N GLU A 34 35.90 16.69 23.11
CA GLU A 34 34.53 17.16 22.84
C GLU A 34 33.94 16.44 21.63
N TRP A 35 34.74 16.18 20.61
CA TRP A 35 34.32 15.40 19.44
C TRP A 35 33.95 13.95 19.81
N GLU A 36 34.78 13.29 20.63
CA GLU A 36 34.47 11.92 21.09
C GLU A 36 33.16 11.85 21.90
N ILE A 37 32.91 12.84 22.77
CA ILE A 37 31.62 12.92 23.51
C ILE A 37 30.47 13.12 22.56
N ALA A 38 30.59 14.04 21.60
CA ALA A 38 29.54 14.29 20.60
C ALA A 38 29.27 13.05 19.74
N ARG A 39 30.35 12.37 19.26
CA ARG A 39 30.25 11.13 18.49
C ARG A 39 29.51 10.05 19.25
N LYS A 40 29.88 9.80 20.50
CA LYS A 40 29.21 8.79 21.34
C LYS A 40 27.74 9.09 21.54
N THR A 41 27.39 10.36 21.78
CA THR A 41 25.98 10.78 21.93
C THR A 41 25.19 10.55 20.63
N ILE A 42 25.78 10.84 19.48
CA ILE A 42 25.16 10.59 18.16
C ILE A 42 24.98 9.08 17.94
N GLU A 43 26.00 8.27 18.23
CA GLU A 43 25.92 6.81 18.11
C GLU A 43 24.82 6.22 18.99
N GLU A 44 24.70 6.65 20.25
CA GLU A 44 23.65 6.24 21.18
C GLU A 44 22.25 6.63 20.65
N ALA A 45 22.09 7.85 20.13
CA ALA A 45 20.83 8.30 19.54
C ALA A 45 20.43 7.51 18.30
N VAL A 46 21.39 7.22 17.40
CA VAL A 46 21.17 6.40 16.20
C VAL A 46 20.81 4.97 16.58
N GLN A 47 21.47 4.41 17.59
CA GLN A 47 21.16 3.06 18.07
C GLN A 47 19.73 3.00 18.66
N ALA A 48 19.36 3.95 19.50
CA ALA A 48 18.01 4.03 20.08
C ALA A 48 16.92 4.16 19.01
N LEU A 49 17.16 5.00 17.98
CA LEU A 49 16.26 5.12 16.85
C LEU A 49 16.15 3.81 16.05
N THR A 50 17.26 3.13 15.86
CA THR A 50 17.30 1.84 15.14
C THR A 50 16.51 0.77 15.89
N ASP A 51 16.66 0.68 17.18
CA ASP A 51 15.95 -0.29 18.04
C ASP A 51 14.46 0.00 18.07
N PHE A 52 14.07 1.27 18.18
CA PHE A 52 12.67 1.70 18.06
C PHE A 52 12.06 1.29 16.72
N ARG A 53 12.77 1.57 15.61
CA ARG A 53 12.29 1.21 14.26
C ARG A 53 12.14 -0.29 14.07
N LYS A 54 13.03 -1.11 14.66
CA LYS A 54 12.92 -2.57 14.62
C LYS A 54 11.68 -3.04 15.36
N GLN A 55 11.44 -2.53 16.56
CA GLN A 55 10.28 -2.88 17.37
C GLN A 55 8.96 -2.53 16.67
N GLU A 56 8.86 -1.33 16.10
CA GLU A 56 7.71 -0.90 15.31
C GLU A 56 7.51 -1.76 14.06
N GLY A 57 8.60 -2.08 13.34
CA GLY A 57 8.56 -2.94 12.16
C GLY A 57 8.03 -4.34 12.46
N GLU A 58 8.48 -4.96 13.56
CA GLU A 58 7.98 -6.27 14.01
C GLU A 58 6.50 -6.24 14.40
N ALA A 59 6.04 -5.14 15.02
CA ALA A 59 4.63 -4.97 15.36
C ALA A 59 3.77 -4.84 14.09
N LEU A 60 4.22 -4.06 13.10
CA LEU A 60 3.56 -3.91 11.81
C LEU A 60 3.53 -5.22 11.02
N GLU A 61 4.62 -5.97 10.99
CA GLU A 61 4.69 -7.27 10.31
C GLU A 61 3.65 -8.24 10.86
N ARG A 62 3.55 -8.35 12.20
CA ARG A 62 2.52 -9.19 12.83
C ARG A 62 1.11 -8.76 12.44
N LYS A 63 0.83 -7.45 12.50
CA LYS A 63 -0.48 -6.89 12.15
C LYS A 63 -0.81 -7.16 10.68
N PHE A 64 0.12 -6.93 9.77
CA PHE A 64 -0.12 -7.14 8.33
C PHE A 64 -0.33 -8.62 7.99
N ASN A 65 0.44 -9.54 8.61
CA ASN A 65 0.20 -10.97 8.45
C ASN A 65 -1.20 -11.36 8.92
N GLU A 66 -1.64 -10.91 10.10
CA GLU A 66 -3.00 -11.15 10.60
C GLU A 66 -4.06 -10.68 9.59
N LYS A 67 -3.94 -9.47 9.06
CA LYS A 67 -4.90 -8.92 8.11
C LYS A 67 -4.93 -9.67 6.79
N VAL A 68 -3.77 -10.05 6.27
CA VAL A 68 -3.63 -10.86 5.05
C VAL A 68 -4.24 -12.26 5.25
N ASP A 69 -4.02 -12.89 6.41
CA ASP A 69 -4.61 -14.18 6.76
C ASP A 69 -6.14 -14.09 6.88
N ASN A 70 -6.67 -13.00 7.46
CA ASN A 70 -8.10 -12.75 7.54
C ASN A 70 -8.73 -12.59 6.14
N ILE A 71 -8.07 -11.84 5.23
CA ILE A 71 -8.55 -11.69 3.84
C ILE A 71 -8.57 -13.06 3.14
N GLU A 72 -7.53 -13.88 3.30
CA GLU A 72 -7.44 -15.21 2.72
C GLU A 72 -8.54 -16.15 3.25
N ALA A 73 -8.78 -16.15 4.56
CA ALA A 73 -9.86 -16.91 5.18
C ALA A 73 -11.25 -16.45 4.67
N LEU A 74 -11.46 -15.15 4.53
CA LEU A 74 -12.70 -14.60 3.96
C LEU A 74 -12.87 -15.01 2.49
N LEU A 75 -11.78 -15.00 1.69
CA LEU A 75 -11.80 -15.44 0.30
C LEU A 75 -12.24 -16.90 0.19
N HIS A 76 -11.72 -17.79 1.03
CA HIS A 76 -12.14 -19.19 1.08
C HIS A 76 -13.60 -19.36 1.50
N SER A 77 -14.10 -18.48 2.37
CA SER A 77 -15.50 -18.54 2.81
C SER A 77 -16.52 -18.21 1.73
N ILE A 78 -16.10 -17.76 0.55
CA ILE A 78 -16.96 -17.51 -0.62
C ILE A 78 -17.38 -18.83 -1.32
N GLU A 79 -16.56 -19.87 -1.27
CA GLU A 79 -16.77 -21.12 -2.04
C GLU A 79 -18.17 -21.74 -1.92
N PRO A 80 -18.77 -21.90 -0.73
CA PRO A 80 -20.10 -22.49 -0.61
C PRO A 80 -21.20 -21.69 -1.32
N TYR A 81 -21.05 -20.37 -1.35
CA TYR A 81 -22.01 -19.48 -2.01
C TYR A 81 -21.85 -19.49 -3.53
N GLU A 82 -20.62 -19.63 -4.01
CA GLU A 82 -20.31 -19.74 -5.43
C GLU A 82 -20.96 -21.00 -6.05
N GLN A 83 -20.85 -22.13 -5.37
CA GLN A 83 -21.46 -23.39 -5.83
C GLN A 83 -22.99 -23.33 -5.92
N GLN A 84 -23.64 -22.57 -5.04
CA GLN A 84 -25.11 -22.41 -5.02
C GLN A 84 -25.63 -21.38 -6.04
N ARG A 85 -24.75 -20.62 -6.67
CA ARG A 85 -25.09 -19.46 -7.49
C ARG A 85 -25.83 -19.87 -8.77
N VAL A 86 -25.29 -20.82 -9.53
CA VAL A 86 -25.88 -21.26 -10.80
C VAL A 86 -27.28 -21.86 -10.60
N PRO A 87 -27.50 -22.79 -9.65
CA PRO A 87 -28.83 -23.28 -9.31
C PRO A 87 -29.81 -22.15 -8.97
N LYS A 88 -29.43 -21.20 -8.11
CA LYS A 88 -30.30 -20.09 -7.71
C LYS A 88 -30.67 -19.16 -8.87
N ILE A 89 -29.70 -18.88 -9.78
CA ILE A 89 -30.00 -18.09 -10.98
C ILE A 89 -31.00 -18.80 -11.88
N LYS A 90 -30.80 -20.10 -12.12
CA LYS A 90 -31.70 -20.92 -12.91
C LYS A 90 -33.10 -20.93 -12.33
N GLU A 91 -33.24 -21.14 -11.02
CA GLU A 91 -34.52 -21.13 -10.31
C GLU A 91 -35.22 -19.78 -10.46
N LYS A 92 -34.51 -18.67 -10.20
CA LYS A 92 -35.05 -17.31 -10.33
C LYS A 92 -35.55 -16.99 -11.75
N ILE A 93 -34.80 -17.40 -12.78
CA ILE A 93 -35.25 -17.23 -14.17
C ILE A 93 -36.51 -18.05 -14.47
N LEU A 94 -36.52 -19.31 -14.02
CA LEU A 94 -37.69 -20.19 -14.23
C LEU A 94 -38.93 -19.68 -13.48
N GLU A 95 -38.79 -19.17 -12.26
CA GLU A 95 -39.87 -18.55 -11.51
C GLU A 95 -40.38 -17.28 -12.22
N GLY A 96 -39.50 -16.44 -12.72
CA GLY A 96 -39.89 -15.27 -13.52
C GLY A 96 -40.66 -15.63 -14.78
N LEU A 97 -40.26 -16.69 -15.48
CA LEU A 97 -40.96 -17.19 -16.66
C LEU A 97 -42.37 -17.73 -16.33
N LYS A 98 -42.54 -18.38 -15.17
CA LYS A 98 -43.87 -18.86 -14.72
C LYS A 98 -44.86 -17.73 -14.42
N GLN A 99 -44.38 -16.52 -14.11
CA GLN A 99 -45.24 -15.36 -13.84
C GLN A 99 -45.78 -14.70 -15.12
N ILE A 100 -45.27 -15.07 -16.29
CA ILE A 100 -45.73 -14.56 -17.58
C ILE A 100 -46.66 -15.62 -18.21
N PRO A 101 -48.01 -15.43 -18.19
CA PRO A 101 -48.95 -16.40 -18.79
C PRO A 101 -48.75 -16.46 -20.30
N GLU A 102 -48.88 -17.66 -20.87
CA GLU A 102 -48.88 -17.93 -22.31
C GLU A 102 -47.57 -17.79 -23.08
N VAL A 103 -46.40 -17.73 -22.44
CA VAL A 103 -45.12 -17.73 -23.14
C VAL A 103 -44.54 -19.14 -23.18
N GLU A 104 -44.58 -19.77 -24.35
CA GLU A 104 -43.70 -20.90 -24.65
C GLU A 104 -42.26 -20.36 -24.74
N TYR A 105 -41.41 -20.70 -23.78
CA TYR A 105 -40.01 -20.31 -23.83
C TYR A 105 -39.17 -21.34 -24.58
N ASP A 106 -38.24 -20.86 -25.42
CA ASP A 106 -37.26 -21.70 -26.09
C ASP A 106 -36.17 -22.15 -25.08
N LYS A 107 -36.06 -23.45 -24.87
CA LYS A 107 -35.09 -24.05 -23.96
C LYS A 107 -33.63 -23.73 -24.38
N ASN A 108 -33.34 -23.69 -25.68
CA ASN A 108 -32.02 -23.40 -26.17
C ASN A 108 -31.62 -21.96 -25.84
N ARG A 109 -32.57 -21.02 -25.94
CA ARG A 109 -32.35 -19.63 -25.57
C ARG A 109 -32.15 -19.47 -24.06
N LEU A 110 -32.89 -20.20 -23.25
CA LEU A 110 -32.67 -20.22 -21.78
C LEU A 110 -31.27 -20.73 -21.42
N GLU A 111 -30.80 -21.79 -22.09
CA GLU A 111 -29.46 -22.33 -21.86
C GLU A 111 -28.36 -21.31 -22.27
N GLN A 112 -28.52 -20.63 -23.38
CA GLN A 112 -27.58 -19.56 -23.81
C GLN A 112 -27.55 -18.40 -22.81
N GLU A 113 -28.69 -17.95 -22.33
CA GLU A 113 -28.77 -16.91 -21.29
C GLU A 113 -28.12 -17.37 -19.98
N LEU A 114 -28.31 -18.63 -19.56
CA LEU A 114 -27.66 -19.19 -18.38
C LEU A 114 -26.13 -19.22 -18.53
N ILE A 115 -25.61 -19.64 -19.69
CA ILE A 115 -24.16 -19.62 -19.97
C ILE A 115 -23.63 -18.19 -19.86
N TYR A 116 -24.31 -17.22 -20.48
CA TYR A 116 -23.93 -15.81 -20.39
C TYR A 116 -23.86 -15.31 -18.94
N TYR A 117 -24.86 -15.65 -18.10
CA TYR A 117 -24.83 -15.27 -16.68
C TYR A 117 -23.73 -15.97 -15.89
N ILE A 118 -23.44 -17.25 -16.20
CA ILE A 118 -22.36 -17.99 -15.57
C ILE A 118 -21.02 -17.30 -15.85
N GLU A 119 -20.73 -16.98 -17.11
CA GLU A 119 -19.50 -16.29 -17.52
C GLU A 119 -19.41 -14.87 -16.93
N LYS A 120 -20.51 -14.10 -17.01
CA LYS A 120 -20.55 -12.72 -16.50
C LYS A 120 -20.29 -12.63 -14.99
N LEU A 121 -20.72 -13.64 -14.25
CA LEU A 121 -20.62 -13.67 -12.78
C LEU A 121 -19.44 -14.53 -12.30
N ASP A 122 -18.65 -15.12 -13.19
CA ASP A 122 -17.47 -15.86 -12.82
C ASP A 122 -16.44 -14.97 -12.08
N ILE A 123 -15.97 -15.46 -10.94
CA ILE A 123 -14.97 -14.79 -10.09
C ILE A 123 -13.68 -15.61 -9.93
N SER A 124 -13.52 -16.65 -10.73
CA SER A 124 -12.37 -17.56 -10.64
C SER A 124 -11.05 -16.83 -10.87
N GLU A 125 -11.04 -15.90 -11.82
CA GLU A 125 -9.87 -15.09 -12.13
C GLU A 125 -9.52 -14.14 -10.97
N GLU A 126 -10.50 -13.43 -10.41
CA GLU A 126 -10.33 -12.52 -9.28
C GLU A 126 -9.82 -13.28 -8.04
N LYS A 127 -10.37 -14.46 -7.75
CA LYS A 127 -9.91 -15.33 -6.66
C LYS A 127 -8.43 -15.71 -6.85
N GLN A 128 -8.06 -16.14 -8.05
CA GLN A 128 -6.69 -16.53 -8.36
C GLN A 128 -5.72 -15.35 -8.25
N ARG A 129 -6.10 -14.20 -8.79
CA ARG A 129 -5.29 -12.97 -8.72
C ARG A 129 -5.14 -12.49 -7.29
N LEU A 130 -6.23 -12.45 -6.51
CA LEU A 130 -6.17 -12.05 -5.11
C LEU A 130 -5.27 -12.99 -4.30
N THR A 131 -5.37 -14.30 -4.51
CA THR A 131 -4.47 -15.28 -3.86
C THR A 131 -3.02 -15.01 -4.20
N ASN A 132 -2.71 -14.72 -5.47
CA ASN A 132 -1.36 -14.40 -5.89
C ASN A 132 -0.86 -13.09 -5.26
N HIS A 133 -1.71 -12.06 -5.16
CA HIS A 133 -1.35 -10.78 -4.52
C HIS A 133 -1.13 -10.94 -3.01
N LEU A 134 -1.94 -11.74 -2.31
CA LEU A 134 -1.74 -12.05 -0.88
C LEU A 134 -0.39 -12.74 -0.65
N LYS A 135 -0.04 -13.72 -1.49
CA LYS A 135 1.26 -14.39 -1.44
C LYS A 135 2.39 -13.40 -1.71
N TYR A 136 2.29 -12.60 -2.78
CA TYR A 136 3.30 -11.62 -3.15
C TYR A 136 3.48 -10.52 -2.10
N PHE A 137 2.42 -10.13 -1.40
CA PHE A 137 2.49 -9.21 -0.28
C PHE A 137 3.33 -9.77 0.86
N ARG A 138 3.12 -11.04 1.25
CA ARG A 138 3.92 -11.73 2.28
C ARG A 138 5.39 -11.87 1.88
N GLU A 139 5.65 -12.20 0.62
CA GLU A 139 7.02 -12.28 0.08
C GLU A 139 7.72 -10.91 0.13
N THR A 140 7.02 -9.86 -0.31
CA THR A 140 7.53 -8.49 -0.32
C THR A 140 7.83 -7.95 1.09
N MET A 141 7.03 -8.29 2.10
CA MET A 141 7.32 -7.91 3.50
C MET A 141 8.68 -8.44 4.00
N ARG A 142 9.18 -9.54 3.43
CA ARG A 142 10.47 -10.15 3.80
C ARG A 142 11.64 -9.60 2.99
N GLU A 143 11.39 -8.77 1.99
CA GLU A 143 12.44 -8.14 1.20
C GLU A 143 13.21 -7.11 2.04
N THR A 144 14.51 -7.06 1.83
CA THR A 144 15.39 -6.06 2.44
C THR A 144 15.71 -4.97 1.41
N GLY A 145 15.63 -3.70 1.80
CA GLY A 145 16.01 -2.59 0.93
C GLY A 145 15.13 -1.36 1.07
N HIS A 146 15.38 -0.38 0.20
CA HIS A 146 14.60 0.85 0.14
C HIS A 146 13.35 0.68 -0.73
N GLY A 147 12.24 1.30 -0.32
CA GLY A 147 11.02 1.35 -1.13
C GLY A 147 10.06 0.18 -0.96
N VAL A 148 10.32 -0.77 -0.06
CA VAL A 148 9.44 -1.92 0.23
C VAL A 148 8.03 -1.46 0.60
N GLY A 149 7.88 -0.42 1.43
CA GLY A 149 6.57 0.11 1.80
C GLY A 149 5.76 0.63 0.60
N LYS A 150 6.41 1.30 -0.36
CA LYS A 150 5.74 1.74 -1.59
C LYS A 150 5.27 0.56 -2.45
N LYS A 151 6.09 -0.48 -2.55
CA LYS A 151 5.75 -1.72 -3.26
C LYS A 151 4.56 -2.43 -2.61
N LEU A 152 4.56 -2.55 -1.27
CA LEU A 152 3.42 -3.08 -0.50
C LEU A 152 2.14 -2.27 -0.74
N GLY A 153 2.24 -0.94 -0.79
CA GLY A 153 1.10 -0.07 -1.12
C GLY A 153 0.51 -0.35 -2.50
N PHE A 154 1.34 -0.59 -3.52
CA PHE A 154 0.86 -0.98 -4.85
C PHE A 154 0.19 -2.36 -4.86
N ILE A 155 0.77 -3.34 -4.16
CA ILE A 155 0.16 -4.67 -4.05
C ILE A 155 -1.20 -4.57 -3.34
N ALA A 156 -1.31 -3.79 -2.27
CA ALA A 156 -2.56 -3.56 -1.56
C ALA A 156 -3.63 -2.88 -2.45
N GLN A 157 -3.23 -2.00 -3.38
CA GLN A 157 -4.14 -1.43 -4.38
C GLN A 157 -4.67 -2.49 -5.34
N GLU A 158 -3.81 -3.38 -5.85
CA GLU A 158 -4.23 -4.48 -6.72
C GLU A 158 -5.16 -5.46 -5.98
N MET A 159 -4.83 -5.82 -4.71
CA MET A 159 -5.76 -6.59 -3.87
C MET A 159 -7.14 -5.92 -3.79
N GLY A 160 -7.17 -4.59 -3.61
CA GLY A 160 -8.42 -3.82 -3.57
C GLY A 160 -9.21 -3.88 -4.88
N ARG A 161 -8.53 -3.91 -6.02
CA ARG A 161 -9.18 -4.08 -7.34
C ARG A 161 -9.87 -5.44 -7.43
N GLU A 162 -9.17 -6.52 -7.09
CA GLU A 162 -9.74 -7.87 -7.16
C GLU A 162 -10.92 -8.04 -6.19
N ILE A 163 -10.83 -7.51 -4.98
CA ILE A 163 -11.92 -7.50 -4.00
C ILE A 163 -13.12 -6.69 -4.54
N ASN A 164 -12.91 -5.54 -5.17
CA ASN A 164 -13.97 -4.72 -5.76
C ASN A 164 -14.66 -5.45 -6.91
N THR A 165 -13.90 -6.08 -7.81
CA THR A 165 -14.44 -6.82 -8.94
C THR A 165 -15.24 -8.05 -8.46
N THR A 166 -14.70 -8.77 -7.47
CA THR A 166 -15.45 -9.86 -6.79
C THR A 166 -16.79 -9.34 -6.25
N GLY A 167 -16.79 -8.16 -5.61
CA GLY A 167 -18.00 -7.52 -5.10
C GLY A 167 -19.01 -7.18 -6.20
N SER A 168 -18.56 -6.61 -7.31
CA SER A 168 -19.43 -6.22 -8.42
C SER A 168 -20.06 -7.43 -9.14
N LYS A 169 -19.37 -8.57 -9.16
CA LYS A 169 -19.85 -9.84 -9.70
C LYS A 169 -20.68 -10.65 -8.68
N SER A 170 -20.69 -10.25 -7.40
CA SER A 170 -21.42 -10.96 -6.34
C SER A 170 -22.87 -10.54 -6.28
N ASN A 171 -23.78 -11.48 -6.55
CA ASN A 171 -25.23 -11.25 -6.63
C ASN A 171 -25.98 -11.68 -5.36
N GLN A 172 -25.28 -12.06 -4.30
CA GLN A 172 -25.83 -12.58 -3.05
C GLN A 172 -25.41 -11.69 -1.88
N ALA A 173 -26.31 -11.45 -0.94
CA ALA A 173 -26.06 -10.60 0.22
C ALA A 173 -24.90 -11.13 1.09
N GLU A 174 -24.84 -12.45 1.24
CA GLU A 174 -23.78 -13.13 2.01
C GLU A 174 -22.39 -12.88 1.42
N MET A 175 -22.25 -13.01 0.10
CA MET A 175 -21.01 -12.72 -0.60
C MET A 175 -20.65 -11.23 -0.50
N GLN A 176 -21.62 -10.34 -0.62
CA GLN A 176 -21.41 -8.89 -0.44
C GLN A 176 -20.89 -8.57 0.97
N ASN A 177 -21.45 -9.22 2.01
CA ASN A 177 -20.96 -9.05 3.38
C ASN A 177 -19.51 -9.53 3.55
N ILE A 178 -19.14 -10.64 2.91
CA ILE A 178 -17.75 -11.13 2.92
C ILE A 178 -16.83 -10.11 2.23
N VAL A 179 -17.22 -9.58 1.08
CA VAL A 179 -16.45 -8.56 0.35
C VAL A 179 -16.26 -7.29 1.18
N VAL A 180 -17.31 -6.83 1.88
CA VAL A 180 -17.19 -5.66 2.78
C VAL A 180 -16.16 -5.94 3.88
N ARG A 181 -16.21 -7.11 4.51
CA ARG A 181 -15.21 -7.49 5.54
C ARG A 181 -13.80 -7.58 4.97
N MET A 182 -13.60 -8.11 3.76
CA MET A 182 -12.29 -8.10 3.11
C MET A 182 -11.77 -6.67 2.87
N LYS A 183 -12.66 -5.74 2.50
CA LYS A 183 -12.30 -4.32 2.35
C LYS A 183 -11.88 -3.69 3.68
N ASP A 184 -12.60 -3.97 4.75
CA ASP A 184 -12.28 -3.46 6.08
C ASP A 184 -10.91 -3.95 6.57
N GLU A 185 -10.57 -5.23 6.34
CA GLU A 185 -9.25 -5.78 6.66
C GLU A 185 -8.15 -5.12 5.80
N LEU A 186 -8.42 -4.89 4.51
CA LEU A 186 -7.47 -4.26 3.59
C LEU A 186 -7.21 -2.79 3.92
N GLU A 187 -8.22 -2.03 4.35
CA GLU A 187 -8.03 -0.62 4.76
C GLU A 187 -7.11 -0.48 5.99
N GLN A 188 -7.00 -1.52 6.82
CA GLN A 188 -6.07 -1.53 7.96
C GLN A 188 -4.61 -1.82 7.56
N ILE A 189 -4.37 -2.22 6.31
CA ILE A 189 -3.04 -2.45 5.74
C ILE A 189 -2.52 -1.19 5.02
N LYS A 190 -3.43 -0.39 4.46
CA LYS A 190 -3.11 0.84 3.70
C LYS A 190 -2.72 1.98 4.64
#